data_08cafae756ff728ec805a357d9bbac04
#
_entry.id   08cafae756ff728ec805a357d9bbac04
#
_cell.length_a   1.000
_cell.length_b   1.000
_cell.length_c   1.000
_cell.angle_alpha   90.00
_cell.angle_beta   90.00
_cell.angle_gamma   90.00
#
_symmetry.space_group_name_H-M   'P 1'
#
loop_
_entity.id
_entity.type
_entity.pdbx_description
1 polymer ?
#
loop_
_entity_poly.entity_id
_entity_poly.type
_entity_poly.pdbx_seq_one_letter_code
_entity_poly.pdbx_strand_id
1 'polypeptide(L)'
;MVDKHHLQKRIDESSKELSQLLRKTNDLDQLQDDIQRIKTRELDLLEEEHQIFKGSQYETVIDHTIQEIELETQYAQKKIKNLIEDTEKEHYRVKKKLYQLEDDLHFVKNGGILND
;
A
#
# COMPACT_ATOMS: atom_id res chain seq x y z
N MET A 1 16.43 13.86 -31.55
CA MET A 1 17.47 12.98 -31.03
C MET A 1 17.56 13.15 -29.52
N VAL A 2 17.52 12.04 -28.78
CA VAL A 2 17.60 12.04 -27.33
C VAL A 2 19.04 11.80 -26.89
N ASP A 3 19.60 12.65 -26.05
CA ASP A 3 20.97 12.52 -25.57
C ASP A 3 21.08 11.71 -24.25
N LYS A 4 22.31 11.32 -23.93
CA LYS A 4 22.61 10.54 -22.71
C LYS A 4 22.21 11.26 -21.43
N HIS A 5 22.43 12.57 -21.37
CA HIS A 5 22.18 13.38 -20.20
C HIS A 5 20.67 13.42 -19.89
N HIS A 6 19.87 13.61 -20.94
CA HIS A 6 18.41 13.61 -20.81
C HIS A 6 17.87 12.25 -20.37
N LEU A 7 18.38 11.16 -20.94
CA LEU A 7 18.00 9.80 -20.55
C LEU A 7 18.40 9.51 -19.12
N GLN A 8 19.61 9.89 -18.70
CA GLN A 8 20.07 9.68 -17.33
C GLN A 8 19.19 10.42 -16.33
N LYS A 9 18.79 11.64 -16.63
CA LYS A 9 17.89 12.43 -15.79
C LYS A 9 16.53 11.74 -15.63
N ARG A 10 15.96 11.21 -16.71
CA ARG A 10 14.69 10.50 -16.68
C ARG A 10 14.80 9.19 -15.91
N ILE A 11 15.92 8.48 -16.00
CA ILE A 11 16.22 7.28 -15.22
C ILE A 11 16.25 7.61 -13.75
N ASP A 12 16.95 8.67 -13.35
CA ASP A 12 17.05 9.10 -11.96
C ASP A 12 15.68 9.48 -11.38
N GLU A 13 14.85 10.18 -12.15
CA GLU A 13 13.49 10.53 -11.76
C GLU A 13 12.61 9.29 -11.59
N SER A 14 12.68 8.33 -12.51
CA SER A 14 11.92 7.09 -12.43
C SER A 14 12.37 6.19 -11.29
N SER A 15 13.68 6.14 -11.02
CA SER A 15 14.23 5.40 -9.87
C SER A 15 13.74 5.98 -8.55
N LYS A 16 13.67 7.30 -8.46
CA LYS A 16 13.14 7.99 -7.27
C LYS A 16 11.65 7.70 -7.07
N GLU A 17 10.88 7.77 -8.14
CA GLU A 17 9.45 7.44 -8.12
C GLU A 17 9.23 5.99 -7.67
N LEU A 18 10.03 5.06 -8.17
CA LEU A 18 9.97 3.65 -7.79
C LEU A 18 10.23 3.45 -6.30
N SER A 19 11.25 4.13 -5.75
CA SER A 19 11.56 4.09 -4.32
C SER A 19 10.43 4.65 -3.47
N GLN A 20 9.77 5.71 -3.91
CA GLN A 20 8.64 6.31 -3.22
C GLN A 20 7.43 5.36 -3.22
N LEU A 21 7.17 4.67 -4.33
CA LEU A 21 6.09 3.69 -4.41
C LEU A 21 6.35 2.48 -3.51
N LEU A 22 7.58 2.01 -3.43
CA LEU A 22 7.95 0.92 -2.53
C LEU A 22 7.74 1.32 -1.07
N ARG A 23 8.13 2.52 -0.70
CA ARG A 23 7.91 3.06 0.65
C ARG A 23 6.43 3.16 0.97
N LYS A 24 5.62 3.62 0.01
CA LYS A 24 4.17 3.70 0.16
C LYS A 24 3.54 2.32 0.40
N THR A 25 3.97 1.30 -0.34
CA THR A 25 3.52 -0.07 -0.15
C THR A 25 3.86 -0.58 1.25
N ASN A 26 5.08 -0.34 1.72
CA ASN A 26 5.51 -0.73 3.06
C ASN A 26 4.69 -0.03 4.15
N ASP A 27 4.40 1.25 3.98
CA ASP A 27 3.56 2.01 4.92
C ASP A 27 2.13 1.48 4.95
N LEU A 28 1.57 1.11 3.81
CA LEU A 28 0.23 0.52 3.73
C LEU A 28 0.17 -0.87 4.39
N ASP A 29 1.19 -1.70 4.19
CA ASP A 29 1.31 -3.00 4.85
C ASP A 29 1.38 -2.83 6.38
N GLN A 30 2.16 -1.85 6.87
CA GLN A 30 2.27 -1.54 8.29
C GLN A 30 0.92 -1.07 8.85
N LEU A 31 0.20 -0.22 8.11
CA LEU A 31 -1.12 0.24 8.52
C LEU A 31 -2.11 -0.92 8.64
N GLN A 32 -2.05 -1.88 7.72
CA GLN A 32 -2.89 -3.07 7.76
C GLN A 32 -2.63 -3.90 9.03
N ASP A 33 -1.36 -4.08 9.39
CA ASP A 33 -0.96 -4.78 10.62
C ASP A 33 -1.43 -4.02 11.87
N ASP A 34 -1.32 -2.70 11.87
CA ASP A 34 -1.75 -1.84 12.97
C ASP A 34 -3.27 -1.95 13.21
N ILE A 35 -4.05 -1.94 12.13
CA ILE A 35 -5.50 -2.09 12.20
C ILE A 35 -5.87 -3.45 12.80
N GLN A 36 -5.20 -4.51 12.39
CA GLN A 36 -5.44 -5.85 12.92
C GLN A 36 -5.13 -5.93 14.42
N ARG A 37 -4.04 -5.33 14.87
CA ARG A 37 -3.68 -5.27 16.29
C ARG A 37 -4.68 -4.50 17.12
N ILE A 38 -5.13 -3.34 16.62
CA ILE A 38 -6.13 -2.52 17.30
C ILE A 38 -7.44 -3.29 17.42
N LYS A 39 -7.87 -3.93 16.33
CA LYS A 39 -9.07 -4.78 16.33
C LYS A 39 -9.01 -5.85 17.41
N THR A 40 -7.91 -6.60 17.43
CA THR A 40 -7.72 -7.68 18.40
C THR A 40 -7.80 -7.17 19.84
N ARG A 41 -7.14 -6.05 20.13
CA ARG A 41 -7.15 -5.43 21.45
C ARG A 41 -8.56 -4.98 21.86
N GLU A 42 -9.28 -4.33 20.96
CA GLU A 42 -10.63 -3.85 21.23
C GLU A 42 -11.61 -5.00 21.45
N LEU A 43 -11.52 -6.06 20.62
CA LEU A 43 -12.38 -7.23 20.77
C LEU A 43 -12.09 -7.98 22.06
N ASP A 44 -10.83 -8.11 22.47
CA ASP A 44 -10.47 -8.74 23.73
C ASP A 44 -11.04 -7.99 24.93
N LEU A 45 -10.98 -6.65 24.92
CA LEU A 45 -11.57 -5.82 25.97
C LEU A 45 -13.09 -5.97 26.02
N LEU A 46 -13.75 -5.98 24.87
CA LEU A 46 -15.21 -6.15 24.79
C LEU A 46 -15.64 -7.55 25.20
N GLU A 47 -14.85 -8.56 24.94
CA GLU A 47 -15.10 -9.92 25.41
C GLU A 47 -15.06 -10.00 26.94
N GLU A 48 -14.08 -9.35 27.57
CA GLU A 48 -14.01 -9.23 29.03
C GLU A 48 -15.26 -8.53 29.59
N GLU A 49 -15.66 -7.41 28.97
CA GLU A 49 -16.87 -6.69 29.36
C GLU A 49 -18.13 -7.54 29.17
N HIS A 50 -18.19 -8.30 28.07
CA HIS A 50 -19.30 -9.21 27.82
C HIS A 50 -19.45 -10.26 28.93
N GLN A 51 -18.36 -10.81 29.43
CA GLN A 51 -18.39 -11.77 30.56
C GLN A 51 -18.89 -11.11 31.84
N ILE A 52 -18.50 -9.86 32.09
CA ILE A 52 -18.93 -9.11 33.28
C ILE A 52 -20.43 -8.79 33.24
N PHE A 53 -20.92 -8.36 32.07
CA PHE A 53 -22.31 -7.88 31.89
C PHE A 53 -23.25 -8.93 31.32
N LYS A 54 -22.84 -10.20 31.26
CA LYS A 54 -23.65 -11.27 30.74
C LYS A 54 -24.96 -11.40 31.50
N GLY A 55 -26.06 -11.44 30.77
CA GLY A 55 -27.41 -11.48 31.33
C GLY A 55 -27.95 -10.12 31.77
N SER A 56 -27.15 -9.04 31.65
CA SER A 56 -27.60 -7.67 31.97
C SER A 56 -28.19 -6.97 30.75
N GLN A 57 -28.79 -5.79 31.01
CA GLN A 57 -29.31 -4.93 29.92
C GLN A 57 -28.22 -4.41 28.97
N TYR A 58 -26.93 -4.48 29.37
CA TYR A 58 -25.82 -3.99 28.60
C TYR A 58 -25.26 -5.01 27.61
N GLU A 59 -25.63 -6.27 27.73
CA GLU A 59 -25.13 -7.35 26.87
C GLU A 59 -25.41 -7.09 25.40
N THR A 60 -26.63 -6.64 25.05
CA THR A 60 -27.01 -6.31 23.68
C THR A 60 -26.18 -5.16 23.10
N VAL A 61 -25.87 -4.16 23.93
CA VAL A 61 -25.05 -3.01 23.50
C VAL A 61 -23.62 -3.48 23.20
N ILE A 62 -23.06 -4.34 24.03
CA ILE A 62 -21.72 -4.90 23.85
C ILE A 62 -21.67 -5.74 22.56
N ASP A 63 -22.63 -6.62 22.33
CA ASP A 63 -22.72 -7.44 21.13
C ASP A 63 -22.82 -6.57 19.87
N HIS A 64 -23.60 -5.51 19.92
CA HIS A 64 -23.75 -4.58 18.81
C HIS A 64 -22.43 -3.84 18.52
N THR A 65 -21.73 -3.43 19.57
CA THR A 65 -20.42 -2.77 19.42
C THR A 65 -19.39 -3.70 18.81
N ILE A 66 -19.36 -4.97 19.18
CA ILE A 66 -18.48 -5.99 18.59
C ILE A 66 -18.76 -6.11 17.09
N GLN A 67 -20.02 -6.19 16.67
CA GLN A 67 -20.40 -6.26 15.26
C GLN A 67 -19.98 -5.02 14.49
N GLU A 68 -20.15 -3.83 15.07
CA GLU A 68 -19.72 -2.57 14.45
C GLU A 68 -18.21 -2.54 14.22
N ILE A 69 -17.42 -2.95 15.21
CA ILE A 69 -15.96 -3.00 15.09
C ILE A 69 -15.53 -3.96 13.98
N GLU A 70 -16.15 -5.14 13.90
CA GLU A 70 -15.87 -6.10 12.84
C GLU A 70 -16.17 -5.54 11.44
N LEU A 71 -17.31 -4.90 11.27
CA LEU A 71 -17.70 -4.30 9.98
C LEU A 71 -16.79 -3.13 9.59
N GLU A 72 -16.49 -2.24 10.53
CA GLU A 72 -15.60 -1.10 10.28
C GLU A 72 -14.18 -1.57 9.92
N THR A 73 -13.68 -2.60 10.61
CA THR A 73 -12.38 -3.18 10.34
C THR A 73 -12.32 -3.81 8.96
N GLN A 74 -13.33 -4.59 8.58
CA GLN A 74 -13.43 -5.20 7.26
C GLN A 74 -13.42 -4.13 6.16
N TYR A 75 -14.18 -3.06 6.35
CA TYR A 75 -14.22 -1.94 5.41
C TYR A 75 -12.85 -1.28 5.26
N ALA A 76 -12.20 -0.96 6.38
CA ALA A 76 -10.87 -0.35 6.38
C ALA A 76 -9.81 -1.25 5.73
N GLN A 77 -9.81 -2.54 6.05
CA GLN A 77 -8.87 -3.51 5.48
C GLN A 77 -9.07 -3.68 3.97
N LYS A 78 -10.32 -3.71 3.50
CA LYS A 78 -10.62 -3.78 2.07
C LYS A 78 -10.12 -2.54 1.33
N LYS A 79 -10.30 -1.36 1.93
CA LYS A 79 -9.86 -0.10 1.35
C LYS A 79 -8.33 -0.04 1.23
N ILE A 80 -7.63 -0.49 2.27
CA ILE A 80 -6.17 -0.56 2.26
C ILE A 80 -5.67 -1.57 1.23
N LYS A 81 -6.30 -2.74 1.15
CA LYS A 81 -5.96 -3.75 0.15
C LYS A 81 -6.07 -3.20 -1.28
N ASN A 82 -7.13 -2.45 -1.56
CA ASN A 82 -7.31 -1.82 -2.87
C ASN A 82 -6.21 -0.79 -3.15
N LEU A 83 -5.80 -0.01 -2.15
CA LEU A 83 -4.70 0.94 -2.27
C LEU A 83 -3.36 0.23 -2.52
N ILE A 84 -3.11 -0.90 -1.87
CA ILE A 84 -1.92 -1.73 -2.10
C ILE A 84 -1.91 -2.24 -3.54
N GLU A 85 -3.02 -2.79 -4.01
CA GLU A 85 -3.13 -3.28 -5.39
C GLU A 85 -2.88 -2.17 -6.42
N ASP A 86 -3.45 -0.98 -6.22
CA ASP A 86 -3.25 0.17 -7.09
C ASP A 86 -1.78 0.63 -7.08
N THR A 87 -1.16 0.63 -5.91
CA THR A 87 0.25 1.00 -5.75
C THR A 87 1.17 -0.01 -6.44
N GLU A 88 0.86 -1.30 -6.34
CA GLU A 88 1.61 -2.37 -7.02
C GLU A 88 1.50 -2.26 -8.54
N LYS A 89 0.33 -1.93 -9.08
CA LYS A 89 0.15 -1.67 -10.51
C LYS A 89 0.98 -0.48 -10.97
N GLU A 90 0.99 0.59 -10.20
CA GLU A 90 1.79 1.78 -10.49
C GLU A 90 3.29 1.47 -10.42
N HIS A 91 3.71 0.71 -9.42
CA HIS A 91 5.08 0.23 -9.28
C HIS A 91 5.52 -0.57 -10.51
N TYR A 92 4.68 -1.49 -10.97
CA TYR A 92 4.96 -2.27 -12.18
C TYR A 92 5.10 -1.37 -13.42
N ARG A 93 4.21 -0.40 -13.58
CA ARG A 93 4.24 0.55 -14.70
C ARG A 93 5.54 1.37 -14.70
N VAL A 94 5.94 1.89 -13.57
CA VAL A 94 7.17 2.69 -13.43
C VAL A 94 8.41 1.83 -13.66
N LYS A 95 8.42 0.62 -13.14
CA LYS A 95 9.52 -0.34 -13.32
C LYS A 95 9.72 -0.68 -14.80
N LYS A 96 8.64 -0.92 -15.53
CA LYS A 96 8.68 -1.18 -16.97
C LYS A 96 9.25 0.01 -17.74
N LYS A 97 8.81 1.21 -17.38
CA LYS A 97 9.31 2.46 -17.96
C LYS A 97 10.81 2.63 -17.69
N LEU A 98 11.25 2.35 -16.45
CA LEU A 98 12.66 2.43 -16.07
C LEU A 98 13.52 1.49 -16.90
N TYR A 99 13.11 0.24 -17.07
CA TYR A 99 13.84 -0.71 -17.89
C TYR A 99 13.95 -0.26 -19.34
N GLN A 100 12.89 0.30 -19.89
CA GLN A 100 12.93 0.85 -21.26
C GLN A 100 13.93 2.01 -21.37
N LEU A 101 13.95 2.88 -20.38
CA LEU A 101 14.90 4.01 -20.35
C LEU A 101 16.36 3.53 -20.22
N GLU A 102 16.59 2.51 -19.42
CA GLU A 102 17.92 1.89 -19.27
C GLU A 102 18.38 1.25 -20.58
N ASP A 103 17.51 0.55 -21.28
CA ASP A 103 17.78 -0.03 -22.60
C ASP A 103 18.09 1.06 -23.61
N ASP A 104 17.33 2.14 -23.64
CA ASP A 104 17.55 3.29 -24.52
C ASP A 104 18.91 3.96 -24.23
N LEU A 105 19.26 4.11 -22.96
CA LEU A 105 20.53 4.67 -22.56
C LEU A 105 21.70 3.78 -23.01
N HIS A 106 21.56 2.47 -22.81
CA HIS A 106 22.56 1.49 -23.24
C HIS A 106 22.76 1.55 -24.76
N PHE A 107 21.67 1.63 -25.51
CA PHE A 107 21.70 1.76 -26.97
C PHE A 107 22.45 3.02 -27.41
N VAL A 108 22.16 4.16 -26.79
CA VAL A 108 22.82 5.45 -27.11
C VAL A 108 24.31 5.43 -26.73
N LYS A 109 24.65 4.85 -25.55
CA LYS A 109 26.06 4.71 -25.12
C LYS A 109 26.89 3.86 -26.08
N ASN A 110 26.26 2.92 -26.77
CA ASN A 110 26.94 2.07 -27.77
C ASN A 110 26.89 2.64 -29.17
N GLY A 111 26.67 3.95 -29.34
CA GLY A 111 26.69 4.65 -30.61
C GLY A 111 25.35 4.64 -31.36
N GLY A 112 24.30 4.13 -30.78
CA GLY A 112 22.97 4.19 -31.37
C GLY A 112 22.36 5.59 -31.34
N ILE A 113 21.32 5.79 -32.14
CA ILE A 113 20.59 7.07 -32.22
C ILE A 113 19.11 6.78 -32.02
N LEU A 114 18.52 7.46 -31.02
CA LEU A 114 17.08 7.42 -30.78
C LEU A 114 16.43 8.65 -31.42
N ASN A 115 15.29 8.41 -32.08
CA ASN A 115 14.42 9.47 -32.59
C ASN A 115 13.27 9.69 -31.63
N ASP A 116 12.94 10.96 -31.40
CA ASP A 116 11.80 11.33 -30.54
C ASP A 116 10.46 10.92 -31.12
#